data_574096ac9bc8c36457b5ba1e73323ae2
#
_entry.id   574096ac9bc8c36457b5ba1e73323ae2
#
_cell.length_a   1.000
_cell.length_b   1.000
_cell.length_c   1.000
_cell.angle_alpha   90.00
_cell.angle_beta   90.00
_cell.angle_gamma   90.00
#
_symmetry.space_group_name_H-M   'P 1'
#
loop_
_entity.id
_entity.type
_entity.pdbx_description
1 polymer ?
#
loop_
_entity_poly.entity_id
_entity_poly.type
_entity_poly.pdbx_seq_one_letter_code
_entity_poly.pdbx_strand_id
1 'polypeptide(L)'
;KTHEKGSDEGHFMAAVVCLRRTKQRINTDEFDVMEVVDGQQRLTTLIILLNAIKLKFGEKDKGEAKLLRELGELLVKEGDELLLLQTNHDATHYFSDFLRKGTSQPSKKAKTLADREILEAVEDCKAFVTRWMSDGKTLPDLLSLLKNRLFFLLHEIDSEKAVYTVFEVLNNRGLDVSWLDRLKSILMGAAFELKNINHAGTITELHNIWRDVYSVIGLRQGLSTEALRFAATLRAVEAPSRPLGEEASVDALRSVATTVKSIRDTASRLLRVTEACDAVTANVRINSVTRISQARLLATAISLRGDIDETQRKPLLARWEKVSFRIYGMLLNDARTRVGDYVRLAWQVLNEKLPVKSIDAAIREIGSEFTIERAVDALRNANCYEGWETELRYFMFRYEEHLAKQQKLNFSNEQWEKIWMVSPSESIEHVWAKSRAPVKQRHRLGNLVLLPPKLNSKLQDDDPKDKAEAYRKTGLLIAGEVADFIKAGNGWNKTAIESREEAMLDWAAREWAD
;
A
#
# COMPACT_ATOMS: atom_id res chain seq x y z
N LYS A 1 5.61 23.15 24.97
CA LYS A 1 6.86 23.96 24.91
C LYS A 1 6.58 25.46 25.00
N THR A 2 5.69 26.03 24.18
CA THR A 2 5.37 27.47 24.23
C THR A 2 4.69 27.87 25.55
N HIS A 3 3.78 27.05 26.06
CA HIS A 3 3.14 27.22 27.36
C HIS A 3 4.14 27.08 28.54
N GLU A 4 5.06 26.13 28.46
CA GLU A 4 6.07 25.85 29.49
C GLU A 4 7.14 26.94 29.60
N LYS A 5 7.40 27.66 28.51
CA LYS A 5 8.39 28.75 28.49
C LYS A 5 7.91 30.03 29.15
N GLY A 6 6.60 30.16 29.46
CA GLY A 6 6.03 31.34 30.08
C GLY A 6 6.24 32.64 29.31
N SER A 7 6.67 32.55 28.05
CA SER A 7 7.01 33.68 27.21
C SER A 7 5.80 34.18 26.43
N ASP A 8 5.71 35.50 26.25
CA ASP A 8 4.75 36.15 25.37
C ASP A 8 5.05 35.90 23.87
N GLU A 9 6.06 35.11 23.56
CA GLU A 9 6.49 34.80 22.21
C GLU A 9 5.46 33.89 21.50
N GLY A 10 5.06 34.31 20.32
CA GLY A 10 4.22 33.52 19.45
C GLY A 10 5.00 32.41 18.73
N HIS A 11 4.30 31.39 18.29
CA HIS A 11 4.85 30.29 17.50
C HIS A 11 4.45 30.44 16.04
N PHE A 12 5.42 30.56 15.16
CA PHE A 12 5.19 30.59 13.73
C PHE A 12 4.99 29.18 13.19
N MET A 13 3.78 28.93 12.64
CA MET A 13 3.35 27.63 12.15
C MET A 13 3.73 27.36 10.69
N ALA A 14 4.13 28.33 9.95
CA ALA A 14 4.52 28.39 8.54
C ALA A 14 3.49 29.14 7.65
N ALA A 15 3.73 29.15 6.33
CA ALA A 15 2.80 29.74 5.38
C ALA A 15 1.61 28.83 5.08
N VAL A 16 0.47 29.43 4.82
CA VAL A 16 -0.71 28.82 4.20
C VAL A 16 -0.93 29.51 2.88
N VAL A 17 -0.97 28.76 1.79
CA VAL A 17 -1.19 29.30 0.44
C VAL A 17 -2.58 28.92 -0.02
N CYS A 18 -3.34 29.91 -0.43
CA CYS A 18 -4.72 29.74 -0.87
C CYS A 18 -4.94 30.35 -2.25
N LEU A 19 -5.70 29.66 -3.09
CA LEU A 19 -6.28 30.22 -4.31
C LEU A 19 -7.66 30.79 -3.99
N ARG A 20 -7.84 32.06 -4.30
CA ARG A 20 -9.15 32.70 -4.17
C ARG A 20 -10.09 32.19 -5.28
N ARG A 21 -11.24 31.67 -4.89
CA ARG A 21 -12.32 31.24 -5.78
C ARG A 21 -13.44 32.28 -5.82
N THR A 22 -14.46 32.01 -6.63
CA THR A 22 -15.67 32.82 -6.64
C THR A 22 -16.41 32.72 -5.31
N LYS A 23 -17.03 33.84 -4.88
CA LYS A 23 -17.86 33.84 -3.68
C LYS A 23 -19.00 32.83 -3.78
N GLN A 24 -19.31 32.21 -2.66
CA GLN A 24 -20.46 31.30 -2.51
C GLN A 24 -21.49 31.94 -1.58
N ARG A 25 -22.73 32.04 -2.05
CA ARG A 25 -23.85 32.46 -1.23
C ARG A 25 -24.53 31.26 -0.60
N ILE A 26 -24.70 31.32 0.73
CA ILE A 26 -25.44 30.34 1.51
C ILE A 26 -26.46 31.11 2.32
N ASN A 27 -27.74 30.84 2.11
CA ASN A 27 -28.85 31.62 2.66
C ASN A 27 -28.72 33.11 2.33
N THR A 28 -28.55 33.98 3.32
CA THR A 28 -28.40 35.43 3.18
C THR A 28 -26.95 35.89 3.16
N ASP A 29 -26.01 35.02 3.53
CA ASP A 29 -24.61 35.36 3.69
C ASP A 29 -23.77 34.98 2.46
N GLU A 30 -22.75 35.82 2.18
CA GLU A 30 -21.75 35.54 1.15
C GLU A 30 -20.43 35.15 1.80
N PHE A 31 -19.85 34.05 1.35
CA PHE A 31 -18.57 33.55 1.81
C PHE A 31 -17.51 33.60 0.73
N ASP A 32 -16.32 34.09 1.07
CA ASP A 32 -15.15 33.96 0.22
C ASP A 32 -14.68 32.51 0.27
N VAL A 33 -14.59 31.88 -0.90
CA VAL A 33 -14.11 30.51 -1.02
C VAL A 33 -12.61 30.53 -1.32
N MET A 34 -11.85 29.91 -0.43
CA MET A 34 -10.40 29.77 -0.54
C MET A 34 -10.03 28.30 -0.70
N GLU A 35 -9.41 27.95 -1.82
CA GLU A 35 -8.86 26.61 -2.00
C GLU A 35 -7.43 26.57 -1.43
N VAL A 36 -7.23 25.76 -0.39
CA VAL A 36 -5.91 25.64 0.25
C VAL A 36 -4.98 24.80 -0.61
N VAL A 37 -3.92 25.42 -1.10
CA VAL A 37 -2.90 24.81 -1.96
C VAL A 37 -1.77 24.22 -1.13
N ASP A 38 -1.24 24.97 -0.16
CA ASP A 38 -0.27 24.51 0.84
C ASP A 38 -0.76 24.84 2.25
N GLY A 39 -0.39 23.99 3.21
CA GLY A 39 -0.82 24.10 4.60
C GLY A 39 -2.07 23.29 4.95
N GLN A 40 -2.56 22.45 4.03
CA GLN A 40 -3.77 21.62 4.23
C GLN A 40 -3.71 20.81 5.50
N GLN A 41 -2.63 20.02 5.72
CA GLN A 41 -2.47 19.17 6.91
C GLN A 41 -2.48 19.99 8.20
N ARG A 42 -1.80 21.13 8.21
CA ARG A 42 -1.72 22.03 9.37
C ARG A 42 -3.10 22.57 9.75
N LEU A 43 -3.85 23.08 8.77
CA LEU A 43 -5.21 23.57 8.99
C LEU A 43 -6.16 22.45 9.43
N THR A 44 -6.12 21.30 8.76
CA THR A 44 -6.95 20.14 9.12
C THR A 44 -6.69 19.69 10.54
N THR A 45 -5.42 19.56 10.95
CA THR A 45 -5.05 19.19 12.33
C THR A 45 -5.49 20.24 13.33
N LEU A 46 -5.36 21.53 13.02
CA LEU A 46 -5.83 22.61 13.90
C LEU A 46 -7.36 22.56 14.11
N ILE A 47 -8.11 22.35 13.04
CA ILE A 47 -9.58 22.25 13.09
C ILE A 47 -10.00 20.99 13.88
N ILE A 48 -9.33 19.86 13.67
CA ILE A 48 -9.56 18.63 14.45
C ILE A 48 -9.27 18.88 15.93
N LEU A 49 -8.17 19.57 16.26
CA LEU A 49 -7.82 19.91 17.64
C LEU A 49 -8.87 20.84 18.29
N LEU A 50 -9.31 21.87 17.59
CA LEU A 50 -10.35 22.78 18.08
C LEU A 50 -11.66 22.02 18.37
N ASN A 51 -12.04 21.09 17.49
CA ASN A 51 -13.21 20.25 17.75
C ASN A 51 -13.00 19.26 18.91
N ALA A 52 -11.82 18.69 19.05
CA ALA A 52 -11.49 17.83 20.21
C ALA A 52 -11.57 18.60 21.54
N ILE A 53 -11.16 19.88 21.56
CA ILE A 53 -11.33 20.78 22.70
C ILE A 53 -12.81 21.05 22.92
N LYS A 54 -13.57 21.41 21.88
CA LYS A 54 -15.02 21.66 21.93
C LYS A 54 -15.76 20.51 22.61
N LEU A 55 -15.44 19.27 22.24
CA LEU A 55 -16.09 18.06 22.78
C LEU A 55 -15.80 17.79 24.27
N LYS A 56 -14.87 18.52 24.90
CA LYS A 56 -14.53 18.39 26.32
C LYS A 56 -15.13 19.49 27.17
N PHE A 57 -15.67 20.55 26.57
CA PHE A 57 -16.41 21.59 27.33
C PHE A 57 -17.79 21.08 27.77
N GLY A 58 -18.21 21.43 28.96
CA GLY A 58 -19.54 21.14 29.49
C GLY A 58 -20.50 22.32 29.31
N GLU A 59 -21.80 22.04 29.19
CA GLU A 59 -22.82 23.08 29.09
C GLU A 59 -23.23 23.69 30.47
N LYS A 60 -22.74 23.11 31.57
CA LYS A 60 -23.18 23.46 32.91
C LYS A 60 -22.56 24.75 33.46
N ASP A 61 -21.40 25.14 32.97
CA ASP A 61 -20.73 26.39 33.34
C ASP A 61 -21.02 27.47 32.29
N LYS A 62 -21.45 28.66 32.75
CA LYS A 62 -21.77 29.80 31.84
C LYS A 62 -20.57 30.28 31.06
N GLY A 63 -19.35 30.20 31.60
CA GLY A 63 -18.12 30.55 30.93
C GLY A 63 -17.77 29.54 29.83
N GLU A 64 -17.87 28.26 30.15
CA GLU A 64 -17.66 27.17 29.18
C GLU A 64 -18.70 27.18 28.06
N ALA A 65 -19.97 27.45 28.36
CA ALA A 65 -21.04 27.56 27.37
C ALA A 65 -20.81 28.70 26.37
N LYS A 66 -20.14 29.79 26.76
CA LYS A 66 -19.72 30.85 25.84
C LYS A 66 -18.61 30.37 24.90
N LEU A 67 -17.58 29.75 25.46
CA LEU A 67 -16.45 29.19 24.66
C LEU A 67 -16.91 28.08 23.74
N LEU A 68 -17.86 27.27 24.14
CA LEU A 68 -18.49 26.23 23.33
C LEU A 68 -19.17 26.81 22.09
N ARG A 69 -19.91 27.92 22.26
CA ARG A 69 -20.52 28.64 21.11
C ARG A 69 -19.46 29.25 20.18
N GLU A 70 -18.48 29.95 20.73
CA GLU A 70 -17.39 30.54 19.95
C GLU A 70 -16.65 29.47 19.11
N LEU A 71 -16.35 28.32 19.71
CA LEU A 71 -15.74 27.20 18.98
C LEU A 71 -16.68 26.61 17.93
N GLY A 72 -17.97 26.52 18.23
CA GLY A 72 -18.98 26.09 17.28
C GLY A 72 -18.95 26.92 16.01
N GLU A 73 -18.96 28.25 16.14
CA GLU A 73 -18.94 29.19 15.03
C GLU A 73 -17.64 29.19 14.22
N LEU A 74 -16.52 28.78 14.83
CA LEU A 74 -15.23 28.61 14.13
C LEU A 74 -15.14 27.32 13.32
N LEU A 75 -16.04 26.36 13.54
CA LEU A 75 -15.99 25.05 12.91
C LEU A 75 -17.12 24.83 11.91
N VAL A 76 -18.34 25.19 12.32
CA VAL A 76 -19.56 24.97 11.54
C VAL A 76 -20.47 26.18 11.66
N LYS A 77 -21.02 26.65 10.56
CA LYS A 77 -21.97 27.77 10.48
C LYS A 77 -23.29 27.34 9.86
N GLU A 78 -24.23 28.29 9.81
CA GLU A 78 -25.51 28.14 9.14
C GLU A 78 -26.33 26.92 9.62
N GLY A 79 -26.53 26.80 10.94
CA GLY A 79 -27.33 25.70 11.48
C GLY A 79 -26.76 24.32 11.22
N ASP A 80 -25.42 24.21 11.26
CA ASP A 80 -24.63 23.01 11.00
C ASP A 80 -24.52 22.61 9.51
N GLU A 81 -24.96 23.46 8.58
CA GLU A 81 -24.87 23.16 7.14
C GLU A 81 -23.49 23.44 6.54
N LEU A 82 -22.82 24.55 6.95
CA LEU A 82 -21.54 24.95 6.41
C LEU A 82 -20.35 24.55 7.28
N LEU A 83 -19.52 23.64 6.82
CA LEU A 83 -18.18 23.41 7.38
C LEU A 83 -17.23 24.48 6.84
N LEU A 84 -16.56 25.24 7.75
CA LEU A 84 -15.61 26.29 7.36
C LEU A 84 -14.34 25.74 6.71
N LEU A 85 -13.92 24.54 7.08
CA LEU A 85 -12.90 23.77 6.34
C LEU A 85 -13.53 22.49 5.79
N GLN A 86 -13.37 22.28 4.49
CA GLN A 86 -13.85 21.11 3.78
C GLN A 86 -12.67 20.40 3.12
N THR A 87 -12.71 19.07 3.03
CA THR A 87 -11.70 18.29 2.32
C THR A 87 -12.29 17.69 1.05
N ASN A 88 -11.54 17.72 -0.05
CA ASN A 88 -11.97 17.17 -1.34
C ASN A 88 -11.99 15.63 -1.36
N HIS A 89 -11.48 14.98 -0.31
CA HIS A 89 -11.29 13.53 -0.22
C HIS A 89 -12.09 12.88 0.91
N ASP A 90 -13.10 13.57 1.46
CA ASP A 90 -13.95 13.03 2.54
C ASP A 90 -15.08 12.13 2.00
N ALA A 91 -14.75 11.20 1.08
CA ALA A 91 -15.73 10.26 0.51
C ALA A 91 -16.33 9.32 1.57
N THR A 92 -15.66 9.14 2.69
CA THR A 92 -16.10 8.33 3.84
C THR A 92 -16.79 9.15 4.91
N HIS A 93 -16.83 10.48 4.75
CA HIS A 93 -17.40 11.44 5.70
C HIS A 93 -16.76 11.43 7.12
N TYR A 94 -15.56 10.87 7.27
CA TYR A 94 -14.92 10.78 8.60
C TYR A 94 -14.59 12.15 9.18
N PHE A 95 -14.11 13.07 8.35
CA PHE A 95 -13.79 14.43 8.78
C PHE A 95 -15.06 15.23 9.11
N SER A 96 -16.03 15.25 8.20
CA SER A 96 -17.30 15.96 8.36
C SER A 96 -18.14 15.42 9.51
N ASP A 97 -18.21 14.10 9.69
CA ASP A 97 -18.90 13.48 10.83
C ASP A 97 -18.24 13.83 12.16
N PHE A 98 -16.90 13.89 12.20
CA PHE A 98 -16.21 14.30 13.40
C PHE A 98 -16.52 15.75 13.76
N LEU A 99 -16.53 16.68 12.78
CA LEU A 99 -16.81 18.09 13.03
C LEU A 99 -18.28 18.35 13.41
N ARG A 100 -19.24 17.70 12.75
CA ARG A 100 -20.68 17.90 12.98
C ARG A 100 -21.21 17.15 14.18
N LYS A 101 -20.86 15.87 14.32
CA LYS A 101 -21.43 14.93 15.28
C LYS A 101 -20.49 14.61 16.44
N GLY A 102 -19.22 15.02 16.37
CA GLY A 102 -18.20 14.62 17.36
C GLY A 102 -17.81 13.14 17.30
N THR A 103 -18.34 12.38 16.35
CA THR A 103 -18.11 10.94 16.24
C THR A 103 -16.86 10.65 15.43
N SER A 104 -16.10 9.63 15.82
CA SER A 104 -14.94 9.15 15.05
C SER A 104 -14.89 7.64 15.04
N GLN A 105 -14.37 7.08 13.95
CA GLN A 105 -14.07 5.65 13.86
C GLN A 105 -12.60 5.41 14.25
N PRO A 106 -12.25 4.19 14.69
CA PRO A 106 -10.84 3.82 14.88
C PRO A 106 -10.06 3.88 13.57
N SER A 107 -8.79 4.32 13.61
CA SER A 107 -7.91 4.45 12.43
C SER A 107 -7.77 3.16 11.63
N LYS A 108 -7.86 1.99 12.27
CA LYS A 108 -7.91 0.67 11.63
C LYS A 108 -9.07 0.45 10.65
N LYS A 109 -10.11 1.31 10.68
CA LYS A 109 -11.24 1.29 9.73
C LYS A 109 -11.04 2.17 8.50
N ALA A 110 -9.91 2.85 8.40
CA ALA A 110 -9.57 3.65 7.23
C ALA A 110 -9.60 2.82 5.94
N LYS A 111 -10.09 3.42 4.87
CA LYS A 111 -10.14 2.81 3.53
C LYS A 111 -9.05 3.36 2.61
N THR A 112 -8.62 4.59 2.84
CA THR A 112 -7.57 5.27 2.08
C THR A 112 -6.47 5.80 3.01
N LEU A 113 -5.33 6.22 2.45
CA LEU A 113 -4.27 6.90 3.21
C LEU A 113 -4.79 8.19 3.84
N ALA A 114 -5.56 8.99 3.08
CA ALA A 114 -6.16 10.22 3.59
C ALA A 114 -7.12 9.96 4.77
N ASP A 115 -7.97 8.92 4.68
CA ASP A 115 -8.82 8.49 5.79
C ASP A 115 -8.00 8.14 7.03
N ARG A 116 -6.91 7.40 6.84
CA ARG A 116 -6.06 6.98 7.95
C ARG A 116 -5.42 8.17 8.65
N GLU A 117 -4.85 9.10 7.88
CA GLU A 117 -4.24 10.32 8.41
C GLU A 117 -5.26 11.17 9.20
N ILE A 118 -6.48 11.32 8.69
CA ILE A 118 -7.56 12.03 9.38
C ILE A 118 -7.92 11.32 10.70
N LEU A 119 -8.14 10.01 10.68
CA LEU A 119 -8.54 9.25 11.87
C LEU A 119 -7.43 9.21 12.91
N GLU A 120 -6.18 9.03 12.52
CA GLU A 120 -5.01 9.11 13.39
C GLU A 120 -4.88 10.52 14.00
N ALA A 121 -5.04 11.59 13.22
CA ALA A 121 -5.03 12.95 13.72
C ALA A 121 -6.17 13.20 14.75
N VAL A 122 -7.34 12.62 14.54
CA VAL A 122 -8.45 12.70 15.52
C VAL A 122 -8.09 11.95 16.82
N GLU A 123 -7.53 10.75 16.72
CA GLU A 123 -7.08 9.97 17.88
C GLU A 123 -6.01 10.74 18.67
N ASP A 124 -5.00 11.26 17.98
CA ASP A 124 -3.89 12.01 18.55
C ASP A 124 -4.35 13.32 19.22
N CYS A 125 -5.21 14.08 18.57
CA CYS A 125 -5.75 15.32 19.13
C CYS A 125 -6.60 15.06 20.38
N LYS A 126 -7.45 14.02 20.36
CA LYS A 126 -8.22 13.63 21.55
C LYS A 126 -7.32 13.18 22.71
N ALA A 127 -6.28 12.40 22.41
CA ALA A 127 -5.30 11.96 23.39
C ALA A 127 -4.50 13.14 23.95
N PHE A 128 -4.12 14.10 23.10
CA PHE A 128 -3.42 15.31 23.51
C PHE A 128 -4.27 16.17 24.46
N VAL A 129 -5.54 16.43 24.12
CA VAL A 129 -6.45 17.21 24.98
C VAL A 129 -6.65 16.52 26.33
N THR A 130 -6.80 15.20 26.33
CA THR A 130 -6.94 14.42 27.56
C THR A 130 -5.69 14.52 28.44
N ARG A 131 -4.49 14.39 27.87
CA ARG A 131 -3.22 14.57 28.60
C ARG A 131 -3.06 15.99 29.13
N TRP A 132 -3.40 17.01 28.34
CA TRP A 132 -3.37 18.41 28.77
C TRP A 132 -4.15 18.62 30.06
N MET A 133 -5.37 18.09 30.14
CA MET A 133 -6.22 18.17 31.31
C MET A 133 -5.65 17.35 32.50
N SER A 134 -5.08 16.16 32.21
CA SER A 134 -4.46 15.31 33.25
C SER A 134 -3.22 15.96 33.87
N ASP A 135 -2.53 16.83 33.14
CA ASP A 135 -1.40 17.63 33.61
C ASP A 135 -1.86 18.84 34.50
N GLY A 136 -3.14 18.94 34.85
CA GLY A 136 -3.70 20.03 35.65
C GLY A 136 -3.88 21.36 34.89
N LYS A 137 -3.76 21.36 33.57
CA LYS A 137 -3.94 22.55 32.73
C LYS A 137 -5.37 22.69 32.27
N THR A 138 -5.83 23.93 32.02
CA THR A 138 -7.24 24.20 31.69
C THR A 138 -7.46 24.24 30.16
N LEU A 139 -8.68 23.93 29.73
CA LEU A 139 -9.06 24.06 28.31
C LEU A 139 -9.09 25.51 27.81
N PRO A 140 -9.54 26.50 28.61
CA PRO A 140 -9.44 27.92 28.27
C PRO A 140 -8.01 28.36 27.99
N ASP A 141 -7.01 27.89 28.77
CA ASP A 141 -5.59 28.22 28.53
C ASP A 141 -5.11 27.64 27.20
N LEU A 142 -5.49 26.39 26.91
CA LEU A 142 -5.16 25.77 25.62
C LEU A 142 -5.77 26.55 24.45
N LEU A 143 -7.05 26.91 24.56
CA LEU A 143 -7.74 27.68 23.53
C LEU A 143 -7.12 29.07 23.36
N SER A 144 -6.80 29.75 24.47
CA SER A 144 -6.10 31.05 24.44
C SER A 144 -4.75 30.95 23.74
N LEU A 145 -3.98 29.89 24.00
CA LEU A 145 -2.70 29.65 23.34
C LEU A 145 -2.89 29.46 21.82
N LEU A 146 -3.85 28.64 21.40
CA LEU A 146 -4.13 28.41 19.98
C LEU A 146 -4.59 29.67 19.27
N LYS A 147 -5.45 30.48 19.88
CA LYS A 147 -5.98 31.71 19.29
C LYS A 147 -4.98 32.86 19.24
N ASN A 148 -4.09 32.98 20.23
CA ASN A 148 -3.29 34.20 20.42
C ASN A 148 -1.79 33.98 20.23
N ARG A 149 -1.31 32.74 20.14
CA ARG A 149 0.13 32.44 20.07
C ARG A 149 0.54 31.65 18.85
N LEU A 150 -0.40 31.20 17.99
CA LEU A 150 -0.10 30.58 16.72
C LEU A 150 -0.26 31.60 15.58
N PHE A 151 0.76 31.71 14.76
CA PHE A 151 0.79 32.64 13.63
C PHE A 151 1.04 31.89 12.34
N PHE A 152 0.25 32.26 11.31
CA PHE A 152 0.39 31.79 9.94
C PHE A 152 0.68 32.99 9.04
N LEU A 153 1.50 32.78 8.01
CA LEU A 153 1.57 33.67 6.87
C LEU A 153 0.53 33.21 5.84
N LEU A 154 -0.55 33.97 5.68
CA LEU A 154 -1.53 33.67 4.64
C LEU A 154 -1.07 34.31 3.33
N HIS A 155 -0.91 33.52 2.29
CA HIS A 155 -0.60 33.98 0.94
C HIS A 155 -1.76 33.66 0.01
N GLU A 156 -2.43 34.69 -0.49
CA GLU A 156 -3.55 34.56 -1.42
C GLU A 156 -3.04 34.69 -2.86
N ILE A 157 -3.50 33.76 -3.71
CA ILE A 157 -3.21 33.74 -5.15
C ILE A 157 -4.52 33.87 -5.91
N ASP A 158 -4.57 34.79 -6.87
CA ASP A 158 -5.76 35.01 -7.71
C ASP A 158 -5.69 34.24 -9.04
N SER A 159 -4.52 33.73 -9.40
CA SER A 159 -4.28 33.02 -10.66
C SER A 159 -4.13 31.53 -10.48
N GLU A 160 -5.04 30.75 -11.05
CA GLU A 160 -4.93 29.29 -11.06
C GLU A 160 -3.59 28.80 -11.66
N LYS A 161 -3.09 29.48 -12.68
CA LYS A 161 -1.78 29.17 -13.29
C LYS A 161 -0.65 29.32 -12.28
N ALA A 162 -0.66 30.39 -11.48
CA ALA A 162 0.38 30.63 -10.48
C ALA A 162 0.36 29.62 -9.34
N VAL A 163 -0.79 29.02 -9.02
CA VAL A 163 -0.95 28.02 -7.97
C VAL A 163 -0.01 26.84 -8.17
N TYR A 164 0.01 26.27 -9.37
CA TYR A 164 0.81 25.07 -9.65
C TYR A 164 2.32 25.38 -9.64
N THR A 165 2.71 26.57 -10.10
CA THR A 165 4.10 27.05 -10.02
C THR A 165 4.53 27.23 -8.55
N VAL A 166 3.67 27.88 -7.76
CA VAL A 166 3.95 28.10 -6.32
C VAL A 166 3.98 26.78 -5.57
N PHE A 167 3.07 25.85 -5.86
CA PHE A 167 3.08 24.50 -5.27
C PHE A 167 4.38 23.76 -5.59
N GLU A 168 4.83 23.80 -6.85
CA GLU A 168 6.09 23.16 -7.26
C GLU A 168 7.31 23.78 -6.55
N VAL A 169 7.35 25.11 -6.42
CA VAL A 169 8.47 25.83 -5.77
C VAL A 169 8.49 25.63 -4.25
N LEU A 170 7.33 25.67 -3.59
CA LEU A 170 7.23 25.52 -2.14
C LEU A 170 7.52 24.09 -1.69
N ASN A 171 7.05 23.11 -2.44
CA ASN A 171 7.29 21.70 -2.14
C ASN A 171 8.74 21.25 -2.36
N ASN A 172 9.52 21.96 -3.19
CA ASN A 172 10.95 21.72 -3.32
C ASN A 172 11.76 22.15 -2.07
N ARG A 173 11.14 22.80 -1.08
CA ARG A 173 11.83 23.40 0.08
C ARG A 173 11.57 22.74 1.43
N GLY A 174 10.76 21.67 1.57
CA GLY A 174 10.64 21.14 2.92
C GLY A 174 9.61 20.08 3.29
N LEU A 175 8.74 19.62 2.43
CA LEU A 175 7.88 18.47 2.70
C LEU A 175 8.00 17.47 1.55
N ASP A 176 8.15 16.19 1.90
CA ASP A 176 8.14 15.10 0.93
C ASP A 176 6.75 14.94 0.31
N VAL A 177 6.47 15.76 -0.71
CA VAL A 177 5.28 15.55 -1.55
C VAL A 177 5.48 14.28 -2.34
N SER A 178 4.47 13.41 -2.32
CA SER A 178 4.55 12.17 -3.10
C SER A 178 4.78 12.49 -4.58
N TRP A 179 5.62 11.70 -5.24
CA TRP A 179 5.88 11.87 -6.67
C TRP A 179 4.61 11.82 -7.53
N LEU A 180 3.60 11.10 -7.04
CA LEU A 180 2.28 11.02 -7.66
C LEU A 180 1.54 12.37 -7.59
N ASP A 181 1.56 13.05 -6.44
CA ASP A 181 0.97 14.38 -6.28
C ASP A 181 1.70 15.44 -7.09
N ARG A 182 3.03 15.30 -7.20
CA ARG A 182 3.85 16.15 -8.06
C ARG A 182 3.44 16.01 -9.53
N LEU A 183 3.25 14.78 -10.02
CA LEU A 183 2.73 14.54 -11.37
C LEU A 183 1.34 15.14 -11.56
N LYS A 184 0.44 14.97 -10.57
CA LYS A 184 -0.91 15.57 -10.58
C LYS A 184 -0.83 17.07 -10.82
N SER A 185 -0.04 17.78 -10.03
CA SER A 185 0.13 19.23 -10.14
C SER A 185 0.70 19.66 -11.50
N ILE A 186 1.69 18.94 -12.00
CA ILE A 186 2.29 19.20 -13.32
C ILE A 186 1.26 19.04 -14.44
N LEU A 187 0.46 17.97 -14.45
CA LEU A 187 -0.55 17.76 -15.50
C LEU A 187 -1.68 18.78 -15.44
N MET A 188 -2.08 19.20 -14.25
CA MET A 188 -3.07 20.27 -14.09
C MET A 188 -2.51 21.63 -14.54
N GLY A 189 -1.28 21.95 -14.14
CA GLY A 189 -0.58 23.15 -14.62
C GLY A 189 -0.45 23.19 -16.14
N ALA A 190 -0.04 22.09 -16.76
CA ALA A 190 0.04 21.98 -18.21
C ALA A 190 -1.33 22.19 -18.89
N ALA A 191 -2.43 21.72 -18.30
CA ALA A 191 -3.77 21.96 -18.82
C ALA A 191 -4.15 23.45 -18.80
N PHE A 192 -3.72 24.22 -17.79
CA PHE A 192 -3.96 25.66 -17.72
C PHE A 192 -3.11 26.48 -18.71
N GLU A 193 -1.98 25.96 -19.15
CA GLU A 193 -1.12 26.63 -20.14
C GLU A 193 -1.68 26.55 -21.57
N LEU A 194 -2.56 25.63 -21.84
CA LEU A 194 -3.16 25.44 -23.16
C LEU A 194 -4.20 26.55 -23.44
N LYS A 195 -4.16 27.14 -24.64
CA LYS A 195 -5.09 28.17 -25.07
C LYS A 195 -6.31 27.54 -25.76
N ASN A 196 -7.44 28.27 -25.71
CA ASN A 196 -8.67 27.93 -26.45
C ASN A 196 -9.28 26.59 -26.05
N ILE A 197 -9.26 26.23 -24.76
CA ILE A 197 -9.86 25.01 -24.25
C ILE A 197 -10.86 25.31 -23.12
N ASN A 198 -11.73 24.35 -22.85
CA ASN A 198 -12.55 24.34 -21.63
C ASN A 198 -11.71 23.90 -20.43
N HIS A 199 -11.02 24.85 -19.76
CA HIS A 199 -10.19 24.56 -18.60
C HIS A 199 -10.98 23.89 -17.47
N ALA A 200 -12.14 24.45 -17.09
CA ALA A 200 -12.94 23.91 -16.00
C ALA A 200 -13.36 22.45 -16.23
N GLY A 201 -13.83 22.12 -17.43
CA GLY A 201 -14.19 20.74 -17.78
C GLY A 201 -12.99 19.80 -17.76
N THR A 202 -11.84 20.24 -18.30
CA THR A 202 -10.62 19.43 -18.32
C THR A 202 -10.09 19.17 -16.90
N ILE A 203 -10.07 20.18 -16.06
CA ILE A 203 -9.61 20.07 -14.67
C ILE A 203 -10.54 19.17 -13.86
N THR A 204 -11.87 19.32 -14.02
CA THR A 204 -12.84 18.44 -13.34
C THR A 204 -12.63 16.98 -13.73
N GLU A 205 -12.40 16.69 -15.01
CA GLU A 205 -12.13 15.34 -15.48
C GLU A 205 -10.82 14.78 -14.88
N LEU A 206 -9.75 15.58 -14.86
CA LEU A 206 -8.50 15.19 -14.22
C LEU A 206 -8.69 14.92 -12.73
N HIS A 207 -9.42 15.75 -11.99
CA HIS A 207 -9.73 15.50 -10.58
C HIS A 207 -10.46 14.17 -10.36
N ASN A 208 -11.41 13.83 -11.23
CA ASN A 208 -12.12 12.55 -11.15
C ASN A 208 -11.16 11.37 -11.36
N ILE A 209 -10.29 11.43 -12.37
CA ILE A 209 -9.30 10.38 -12.63
C ILE A 209 -8.36 10.20 -11.41
N TRP A 210 -7.88 11.31 -10.82
CA TRP A 210 -7.02 11.24 -9.64
C TRP A 210 -7.72 10.69 -8.42
N ARG A 211 -8.99 11.05 -8.20
CA ARG A 211 -9.81 10.43 -7.14
C ARG A 211 -9.88 8.92 -7.30
N ASP A 212 -10.08 8.43 -8.53
CA ASP A 212 -10.15 7.01 -8.82
C ASP A 212 -8.79 6.34 -8.62
N VAL A 213 -7.66 6.96 -9.02
CA VAL A 213 -6.30 6.50 -8.73
C VAL A 213 -6.08 6.33 -7.22
N TYR A 214 -6.40 7.35 -6.41
CA TYR A 214 -6.25 7.25 -4.95
C TYR A 214 -7.18 6.22 -4.31
N SER A 215 -8.38 6.05 -4.86
CA SER A 215 -9.30 5.00 -4.41
C SER A 215 -8.72 3.60 -4.62
N VAL A 216 -8.09 3.35 -5.77
CA VAL A 216 -7.41 2.07 -6.05
C VAL A 216 -6.19 1.88 -5.15
N ILE A 217 -5.38 2.92 -4.94
CA ILE A 217 -4.21 2.86 -4.06
C ILE A 217 -4.63 2.48 -2.62
N GLY A 218 -5.73 3.04 -2.13
CA GLY A 218 -6.23 2.79 -0.79
C GLY A 218 -5.19 3.11 0.28
N LEU A 219 -4.80 2.12 1.08
CA LEU A 219 -3.81 2.24 2.15
C LEU A 219 -2.38 1.84 1.72
N ARG A 220 -2.17 1.51 0.44
CA ARG A 220 -0.91 0.92 -0.05
C ARG A 220 0.00 1.97 -0.68
N GLN A 221 0.72 2.70 0.15
CA GLN A 221 1.65 3.75 -0.31
C GLN A 221 2.66 3.24 -1.36
N GLY A 222 3.19 2.03 -1.21
CA GLY A 222 4.12 1.45 -2.18
C GLY A 222 3.52 1.24 -3.56
N LEU A 223 2.18 1.07 -3.67
CA LEU A 223 1.48 0.93 -4.95
C LEU A 223 1.52 2.23 -5.76
N SER A 224 1.49 3.40 -5.12
CA SER A 224 1.57 4.69 -5.81
C SER A 224 2.89 4.89 -6.54
N THR A 225 4.00 4.57 -5.88
CA THR A 225 5.35 4.62 -6.45
C THR A 225 5.52 3.60 -7.58
N GLU A 226 5.04 2.39 -7.37
CA GLU A 226 5.15 1.32 -8.37
C GLU A 226 4.34 1.65 -9.63
N ALA A 227 3.09 2.09 -9.49
CA ALA A 227 2.22 2.47 -10.60
C ALA A 227 2.79 3.64 -11.41
N LEU A 228 3.31 4.68 -10.75
CA LEU A 228 3.96 5.82 -11.40
C LEU A 228 5.16 5.36 -12.25
N ARG A 229 6.07 4.59 -11.66
CA ARG A 229 7.28 4.10 -12.32
C ARG A 229 6.94 3.18 -13.50
N PHE A 230 5.95 2.30 -13.32
CA PHE A 230 5.51 1.39 -14.39
C PHE A 230 4.81 2.12 -15.52
N ALA A 231 3.93 3.08 -15.22
CA ALA A 231 3.27 3.88 -16.24
C ALA A 231 4.28 4.61 -17.15
N ALA A 232 5.32 5.20 -16.54
CA ALA A 232 6.38 5.89 -17.27
C ALA A 232 7.27 4.93 -18.06
N THR A 233 7.74 3.83 -17.44
CA THR A 233 8.59 2.82 -18.06
C THR A 233 7.92 2.21 -19.30
N LEU A 234 6.64 1.85 -19.18
CA LEU A 234 5.86 1.26 -20.26
C LEU A 234 5.46 2.27 -21.36
N ARG A 235 5.64 3.56 -21.14
CA ARG A 235 5.39 4.63 -22.11
C ARG A 235 6.67 5.20 -22.74
N ALA A 236 7.82 4.80 -22.28
CA ALA A 236 9.10 5.28 -22.84
C ALA A 236 9.15 5.06 -24.35
N VAL A 237 9.83 5.96 -25.08
CA VAL A 237 9.96 5.89 -26.55
C VAL A 237 10.69 4.61 -26.95
N GLU A 238 11.71 4.25 -26.18
CA GLU A 238 12.47 3.01 -26.32
C GLU A 238 12.45 2.25 -24.99
N ALA A 239 12.63 0.93 -25.05
CA ALA A 239 12.67 0.08 -23.87
C ALA A 239 13.84 0.47 -22.94
N PRO A 240 13.59 0.95 -21.71
CA PRO A 240 14.66 1.25 -20.79
C PRO A 240 15.39 -0.02 -20.34
N SER A 241 16.65 0.12 -19.90
CA SER A 241 17.42 -1.01 -19.35
C SER A 241 16.98 -1.45 -17.95
N ARG A 242 16.19 -0.61 -17.26
CA ARG A 242 15.62 -0.85 -15.91
C ARG A 242 14.34 -0.01 -15.72
N PRO A 243 13.47 -0.34 -14.77
CA PRO A 243 12.33 0.53 -14.46
C PRO A 243 12.81 1.94 -14.09
N LEU A 244 12.13 2.97 -14.61
CA LEU A 244 12.48 4.36 -14.33
C LEU A 244 12.36 4.66 -12.83
N GLY A 245 13.21 5.54 -12.30
CA GLY A 245 13.06 6.12 -10.95
C GLY A 245 11.88 7.09 -10.90
N GLU A 246 11.47 7.53 -9.69
CA GLU A 246 10.28 8.36 -9.52
C GLU A 246 10.41 9.71 -10.25
N GLU A 247 11.52 10.42 -10.06
CA GLU A 247 11.78 11.71 -10.72
C GLU A 247 11.78 11.57 -12.25
N ALA A 248 12.55 10.62 -12.76
CA ALA A 248 12.59 10.34 -14.21
C ALA A 248 11.22 9.92 -14.76
N SER A 249 10.39 9.29 -13.95
CA SER A 249 9.02 8.92 -14.32
C SER A 249 8.11 10.14 -14.47
N VAL A 250 8.20 11.08 -13.55
CA VAL A 250 7.46 12.35 -13.63
C VAL A 250 7.88 13.12 -14.86
N ASP A 251 9.18 13.26 -15.12
CA ASP A 251 9.72 14.00 -16.27
C ASP A 251 9.31 13.34 -17.60
N ALA A 252 9.37 12.02 -17.69
CA ALA A 252 8.94 11.29 -18.88
C ALA A 252 7.44 11.45 -19.16
N LEU A 253 6.59 11.42 -18.13
CA LEU A 253 5.15 11.61 -18.28
C LEU A 253 4.77 13.08 -18.57
N ARG A 254 5.51 14.03 -17.99
CA ARG A 254 5.38 15.47 -18.30
C ARG A 254 5.70 15.77 -19.76
N SER A 255 6.80 15.24 -20.27
CA SER A 255 7.29 15.53 -21.62
C SER A 255 6.30 15.19 -22.74
N VAL A 256 5.42 14.23 -22.51
CA VAL A 256 4.39 13.80 -23.49
C VAL A 256 3.03 14.46 -23.27
N ALA A 257 2.86 15.22 -22.19
CA ALA A 257 1.60 15.86 -21.81
C ALA A 257 1.50 17.29 -22.37
N THR A 258 1.47 17.43 -23.70
CA THR A 258 1.54 18.73 -24.41
C THR A 258 0.21 19.20 -24.99
N THR A 259 -0.82 18.39 -24.99
CA THR A 259 -2.18 18.69 -25.48
C THR A 259 -3.22 18.19 -24.49
N VAL A 260 -4.46 18.72 -24.55
CA VAL A 260 -5.57 18.21 -23.71
C VAL A 260 -5.70 16.70 -23.83
N LYS A 261 -5.66 16.19 -25.05
CA LYS A 261 -5.76 14.73 -25.30
C LYS A 261 -4.63 13.98 -24.63
N SER A 262 -3.37 14.40 -24.83
CA SER A 262 -2.22 13.69 -24.24
C SER A 262 -2.15 13.80 -22.72
N ILE A 263 -2.62 14.90 -22.12
CA ILE A 263 -2.75 15.08 -20.67
C ILE A 263 -3.77 14.06 -20.11
N ARG A 264 -4.96 14.00 -20.72
CA ARG A 264 -6.00 13.03 -20.35
C ARG A 264 -5.55 11.59 -20.53
N ASP A 265 -4.93 11.28 -21.67
CA ASP A 265 -4.41 9.95 -21.97
C ASP A 265 -3.34 9.54 -20.95
N THR A 266 -2.49 10.48 -20.50
CA THR A 266 -1.48 10.22 -19.47
C THR A 266 -2.12 9.89 -18.13
N ALA A 267 -3.09 10.69 -17.68
CA ALA A 267 -3.80 10.46 -16.43
C ALA A 267 -4.62 9.14 -16.47
N SER A 268 -5.37 8.90 -17.55
CA SER A 268 -6.16 7.68 -17.73
C SER A 268 -5.29 6.42 -17.85
N ARG A 269 -4.11 6.53 -18.46
CA ARG A 269 -3.15 5.42 -18.52
C ARG A 269 -2.58 5.12 -17.15
N LEU A 270 -2.27 6.15 -16.36
CA LEU A 270 -1.83 5.97 -14.97
C LEU A 270 -2.88 5.21 -14.16
N LEU A 271 -4.17 5.56 -14.27
CA LEU A 271 -5.26 4.86 -13.61
C LEU A 271 -5.26 3.37 -14.00
N ARG A 272 -5.26 3.06 -15.29
CA ARG A 272 -5.24 1.66 -15.76
C ARG A 272 -4.01 0.88 -15.28
N VAL A 273 -2.84 1.53 -15.25
CA VAL A 273 -1.62 0.89 -14.69
C VAL A 273 -1.77 0.66 -13.20
N THR A 274 -2.37 1.61 -12.46
CA THR A 274 -2.63 1.46 -11.02
C THR A 274 -3.58 0.29 -10.75
N GLU A 275 -4.65 0.15 -11.53
CA GLU A 275 -5.60 -0.97 -11.46
C GLU A 275 -4.91 -2.31 -11.77
N ALA A 276 -4.06 -2.36 -12.78
CA ALA A 276 -3.31 -3.56 -13.12
C ALA A 276 -2.27 -3.93 -12.04
N CYS A 277 -1.57 -2.96 -11.47
CA CYS A 277 -0.68 -3.17 -10.32
C CYS A 277 -1.46 -3.65 -9.09
N ASP A 278 -2.66 -3.12 -8.87
CA ASP A 278 -3.54 -3.58 -7.80
C ASP A 278 -3.95 -5.04 -8.00
N ALA A 279 -4.39 -5.41 -9.18
CA ALA A 279 -4.75 -6.79 -9.51
C ALA A 279 -3.58 -7.77 -9.30
N VAL A 280 -2.35 -7.38 -9.69
CA VAL A 280 -1.12 -8.14 -9.43
C VAL A 280 -0.88 -8.28 -7.93
N THR A 281 -1.05 -7.20 -7.17
CA THR A 281 -0.82 -7.18 -5.71
C THR A 281 -1.89 -7.98 -4.95
N ALA A 282 -3.14 -7.93 -5.39
CA ALA A 282 -4.24 -8.67 -4.78
C ALA A 282 -4.17 -10.19 -5.05
N ASN A 283 -3.48 -10.59 -6.10
CA ASN A 283 -3.31 -12.01 -6.40
C ASN A 283 -2.18 -12.61 -5.55
N VAL A 284 -2.54 -13.45 -4.59
CA VAL A 284 -1.60 -14.09 -3.65
C VAL A 284 -0.47 -14.82 -4.38
N ARG A 285 -0.74 -15.53 -5.45
CA ARG A 285 0.27 -16.26 -6.22
C ARG A 285 1.27 -15.31 -6.87
N ILE A 286 0.78 -14.27 -7.56
CA ILE A 286 1.63 -13.31 -8.27
C ILE A 286 2.40 -12.44 -7.28
N ASN A 287 1.74 -11.91 -6.26
CA ASN A 287 2.36 -11.03 -5.29
C ASN A 287 3.41 -11.73 -4.41
N SER A 288 3.19 -13.00 -4.08
CA SER A 288 4.08 -13.78 -3.21
C SER A 288 5.29 -14.37 -3.94
N VAL A 289 5.24 -14.49 -5.26
CA VAL A 289 6.32 -15.06 -6.09
C VAL A 289 7.60 -14.22 -6.00
N THR A 290 7.47 -12.92 -6.09
CA THR A 290 8.62 -12.02 -6.07
C THR A 290 8.24 -10.59 -5.68
N ARG A 291 9.15 -9.95 -4.95
CA ARG A 291 9.12 -8.50 -4.69
C ARG A 291 9.97 -7.72 -5.71
N ILE A 292 10.49 -8.38 -6.71
CA ILE A 292 11.38 -7.80 -7.71
C ILE A 292 10.57 -6.96 -8.69
N SER A 293 10.87 -5.68 -8.74
CA SER A 293 10.09 -4.66 -9.46
C SER A 293 9.95 -4.98 -10.96
N GLN A 294 11.04 -5.39 -11.66
CA GLN A 294 10.97 -5.71 -13.08
C GLN A 294 10.11 -6.94 -13.39
N ALA A 295 10.11 -7.94 -12.51
CA ALA A 295 9.25 -9.10 -12.69
C ALA A 295 7.77 -8.71 -12.54
N ARG A 296 7.46 -7.85 -11.55
CA ARG A 296 6.10 -7.31 -11.37
C ARG A 296 5.68 -6.41 -12.52
N LEU A 297 6.61 -5.63 -13.10
CA LEU A 297 6.36 -4.83 -14.31
C LEU A 297 5.88 -5.70 -15.48
N LEU A 298 6.51 -6.85 -15.70
CA LEU A 298 6.09 -7.77 -16.75
C LEU A 298 4.69 -8.35 -16.50
N ALA A 299 4.40 -8.79 -15.28
CA ALA A 299 3.07 -9.27 -14.92
C ALA A 299 2.00 -8.18 -15.12
N THR A 300 2.31 -6.94 -14.75
CA THR A 300 1.45 -5.76 -14.97
C THR A 300 1.24 -5.50 -16.47
N ALA A 301 2.29 -5.56 -17.27
CA ALA A 301 2.20 -5.38 -18.74
C ALA A 301 1.33 -6.45 -19.41
N ILE A 302 1.45 -7.70 -19.00
CA ILE A 302 0.58 -8.80 -19.49
C ILE A 302 -0.87 -8.55 -19.09
N SER A 303 -1.12 -8.07 -17.86
CA SER A 303 -2.46 -7.76 -17.35
C SER A 303 -3.11 -6.58 -18.06
N LEU A 304 -2.33 -5.62 -18.56
CA LEU A 304 -2.80 -4.45 -19.32
C LEU A 304 -3.23 -4.76 -20.76
N ARG A 305 -2.89 -5.93 -21.31
CA ARG A 305 -3.26 -6.33 -22.67
C ARG A 305 -4.75 -6.67 -22.76
N GLY A 306 -5.57 -5.71 -23.19
CA GLY A 306 -7.01 -5.89 -23.36
C GLY A 306 -7.42 -6.80 -24.51
N ASP A 307 -6.51 -7.08 -25.45
CA ASP A 307 -6.71 -7.98 -26.58
C ASP A 307 -6.31 -9.44 -26.28
N ILE A 308 -5.77 -9.71 -25.08
CA ILE A 308 -5.48 -11.05 -24.57
C ILE A 308 -6.57 -11.43 -23.57
N ASP A 309 -7.35 -12.46 -23.87
CA ASP A 309 -8.39 -12.94 -22.99
C ASP A 309 -7.84 -13.74 -21.80
N GLU A 310 -8.69 -14.07 -20.83
CA GLU A 310 -8.28 -14.79 -19.61
C GLU A 310 -7.75 -16.20 -19.88
N THR A 311 -8.21 -16.87 -20.95
CA THR A 311 -7.75 -18.22 -21.32
C THR A 311 -6.30 -18.19 -21.83
N GLN A 312 -5.87 -17.09 -22.40
CA GLN A 312 -4.52 -16.82 -22.86
C GLN A 312 -3.64 -16.18 -21.79
N ARG A 313 -4.20 -15.25 -21.00
CA ARG A 313 -3.48 -14.52 -19.94
C ARG A 313 -3.06 -15.42 -18.80
N LYS A 314 -3.95 -16.28 -18.34
CA LYS A 314 -3.69 -17.19 -17.20
C LYS A 314 -2.47 -18.11 -17.44
N PRO A 315 -2.32 -18.78 -18.58
CA PRO A 315 -1.09 -19.55 -18.89
C PRO A 315 0.18 -18.68 -18.93
N LEU A 316 0.11 -17.45 -19.47
CA LEU A 316 1.27 -16.55 -19.50
C LEU A 316 1.71 -16.15 -18.09
N LEU A 317 0.77 -15.78 -17.22
CA LEU A 317 1.06 -15.44 -15.82
C LEU A 317 1.57 -16.67 -15.05
N ALA A 318 1.07 -17.87 -15.34
CA ALA A 318 1.58 -19.11 -14.76
C ALA A 318 3.02 -19.39 -15.21
N ARG A 319 3.36 -19.14 -16.48
CA ARG A 319 4.73 -19.23 -16.99
C ARG A 319 5.64 -18.21 -16.32
N TRP A 320 5.19 -16.97 -16.24
CA TRP A 320 5.89 -15.89 -15.53
C TRP A 320 6.16 -16.25 -14.07
N GLU A 321 5.16 -16.80 -13.39
CA GLU A 321 5.25 -17.26 -11.99
C GLU A 321 6.36 -18.31 -11.83
N LYS A 322 6.34 -19.36 -12.66
CA LYS A 322 7.33 -20.45 -12.62
C LYS A 322 8.76 -19.92 -12.81
N VAL A 323 8.98 -19.15 -13.86
CA VAL A 323 10.31 -18.61 -14.17
C VAL A 323 10.79 -17.65 -13.11
N SER A 324 9.92 -16.72 -12.67
CA SER A 324 10.30 -15.73 -11.67
C SER A 324 10.59 -16.36 -10.30
N PHE A 325 9.82 -17.37 -9.89
CA PHE A 325 10.06 -18.06 -8.62
C PHE A 325 11.34 -18.89 -8.66
N ARG A 326 11.68 -19.55 -9.77
CA ARG A 326 12.97 -20.22 -9.92
C ARG A 326 14.13 -19.25 -9.75
N ILE A 327 14.08 -18.10 -10.44
CA ILE A 327 15.16 -17.11 -10.41
C ILE A 327 15.31 -16.47 -9.05
N TYR A 328 14.23 -15.90 -8.52
CA TYR A 328 14.28 -15.01 -7.35
C TYR A 328 13.89 -15.69 -6.04
N GLY A 329 13.01 -16.68 -6.10
CA GLY A 329 12.55 -17.41 -4.92
C GLY A 329 13.44 -18.59 -4.57
N MET A 330 13.67 -19.53 -5.49
CA MET A 330 14.45 -20.73 -5.20
C MET A 330 15.96 -20.49 -5.24
N LEU A 331 16.44 -19.73 -6.23
CA LEU A 331 17.88 -19.46 -6.42
C LEU A 331 18.35 -18.16 -5.74
N LEU A 332 17.44 -17.39 -5.13
CA LEU A 332 17.73 -16.17 -4.38
C LEU A 332 18.59 -15.14 -5.15
N ASN A 333 18.43 -15.07 -6.48
CA ASN A 333 19.13 -14.07 -7.26
C ASN A 333 18.62 -12.66 -6.92
N ASP A 334 19.52 -11.69 -6.98
CA ASP A 334 19.21 -10.30 -6.66
C ASP A 334 18.42 -9.58 -7.79
N ALA A 335 17.96 -8.36 -7.47
CA ALA A 335 17.18 -7.54 -8.39
C ALA A 335 17.95 -7.08 -9.66
N ARG A 336 19.25 -7.34 -9.78
CA ARG A 336 20.04 -7.02 -10.98
C ARG A 336 19.93 -8.13 -12.03
N THR A 337 19.57 -9.32 -11.59
CA THR A 337 19.45 -10.50 -12.46
C THR A 337 18.33 -10.29 -13.46
N ARG A 338 18.67 -10.40 -14.76
CA ARG A 338 17.72 -10.30 -15.89
C ARG A 338 16.86 -9.03 -15.93
N VAL A 339 17.28 -7.94 -15.25
CA VAL A 339 16.48 -6.70 -15.20
C VAL A 339 16.15 -6.17 -16.60
N GLY A 340 17.14 -6.09 -17.49
CA GLY A 340 16.93 -5.59 -18.85
C GLY A 340 15.99 -6.45 -19.68
N ASP A 341 16.04 -7.77 -19.50
CA ASP A 341 15.21 -8.71 -20.26
C ASP A 341 13.74 -8.61 -19.84
N TYR A 342 13.46 -8.57 -18.52
CA TYR A 342 12.10 -8.36 -18.02
C TYR A 342 11.52 -6.99 -18.45
N VAL A 343 12.30 -5.92 -18.37
CA VAL A 343 11.83 -4.57 -18.73
C VAL A 343 11.59 -4.46 -20.23
N ARG A 344 12.50 -4.96 -21.04
CA ARG A 344 12.36 -4.98 -22.51
C ARG A 344 11.12 -5.77 -22.93
N LEU A 345 10.95 -6.97 -22.38
CA LEU A 345 9.78 -7.79 -22.70
C LEU A 345 8.48 -7.10 -22.24
N ALA A 346 8.43 -6.52 -21.04
CA ALA A 346 7.26 -5.78 -20.58
C ALA A 346 6.89 -4.62 -21.51
N TRP A 347 7.89 -3.87 -21.96
CA TRP A 347 7.72 -2.78 -22.93
C TRP A 347 7.21 -3.30 -24.29
N GLN A 348 7.81 -4.36 -24.82
CA GLN A 348 7.42 -4.98 -26.10
C GLN A 348 5.99 -5.56 -26.05
N VAL A 349 5.61 -6.17 -24.95
CA VAL A 349 4.25 -6.68 -24.73
C VAL A 349 3.20 -5.62 -25.01
N LEU A 350 3.42 -4.37 -24.59
CA LEU A 350 2.45 -3.29 -24.76
C LEU A 350 2.64 -2.48 -26.04
N ASN A 351 3.88 -2.16 -26.41
CA ASN A 351 4.15 -1.23 -27.50
C ASN A 351 4.28 -1.94 -28.86
N GLU A 352 4.84 -3.13 -28.91
CA GLU A 352 4.93 -3.95 -30.12
C GLU A 352 3.76 -4.95 -30.24
N LYS A 353 2.93 -5.06 -29.20
CA LYS A 353 1.78 -5.99 -29.16
C LYS A 353 2.17 -7.42 -29.52
N LEU A 354 3.26 -7.91 -28.90
CA LEU A 354 3.76 -9.25 -29.17
C LEU A 354 2.65 -10.32 -29.12
N PRO A 355 2.65 -11.29 -30.04
CA PRO A 355 1.77 -12.45 -29.99
C PRO A 355 1.97 -13.26 -28.70
N VAL A 356 0.90 -13.88 -28.18
CA VAL A 356 0.91 -14.69 -26.94
C VAL A 356 2.03 -15.74 -26.96
N LYS A 357 2.24 -16.45 -28.08
CA LYS A 357 3.30 -17.45 -28.23
C LYS A 357 4.70 -16.84 -28.11
N SER A 358 4.90 -15.64 -28.64
CA SER A 358 6.20 -14.93 -28.54
C SER A 358 6.46 -14.46 -27.11
N ILE A 359 5.43 -14.03 -26.38
CA ILE A 359 5.55 -13.67 -24.95
C ILE A 359 5.94 -14.91 -24.12
N ASP A 360 5.26 -16.06 -24.32
CA ASP A 360 5.61 -17.31 -23.63
C ASP A 360 7.04 -17.75 -23.91
N ALA A 361 7.46 -17.72 -25.17
CA ALA A 361 8.83 -18.06 -25.56
C ALA A 361 9.88 -17.14 -24.94
N ALA A 362 9.61 -15.81 -24.90
CA ALA A 362 10.52 -14.85 -24.29
C ALA A 362 10.62 -15.02 -22.77
N ILE A 363 9.51 -15.37 -22.09
CA ILE A 363 9.55 -15.68 -20.64
C ILE A 363 10.41 -16.92 -20.39
N ARG A 364 10.29 -17.97 -21.21
CA ARG A 364 11.14 -19.18 -21.12
C ARG A 364 12.61 -18.82 -21.31
N GLU A 365 12.93 -17.99 -22.28
CA GLU A 365 14.31 -17.55 -22.55
C GLU A 365 14.91 -16.79 -21.36
N ILE A 366 14.13 -15.93 -20.68
CA ILE A 366 14.58 -15.29 -19.43
C ILE A 366 14.98 -16.32 -18.38
N GLY A 367 14.29 -17.47 -18.33
CA GLY A 367 14.52 -18.56 -17.39
C GLY A 367 15.56 -19.59 -17.81
N SER A 368 16.07 -19.56 -19.05
CA SER A 368 16.85 -20.65 -19.67
C SER A 368 18.09 -21.08 -18.87
N GLU A 369 18.80 -20.12 -18.26
CA GLU A 369 19.99 -20.40 -17.43
C GLU A 369 19.67 -20.82 -16.00
N PHE A 370 18.42 -20.66 -15.58
CA PHE A 370 17.93 -20.94 -14.23
C PHE A 370 17.06 -22.21 -14.25
N THR A 371 17.71 -23.34 -14.50
CA THR A 371 17.01 -24.61 -14.68
C THR A 371 16.40 -25.10 -13.37
N ILE A 372 15.36 -25.92 -13.48
CA ILE A 372 14.68 -26.46 -12.29
C ILE A 372 15.59 -27.36 -11.47
N GLU A 373 16.49 -28.10 -12.12
CA GLU A 373 17.46 -28.96 -11.45
C GLU A 373 18.37 -28.13 -10.53
N ARG A 374 18.93 -27.04 -11.03
CA ARG A 374 19.74 -26.11 -10.22
C ARG A 374 18.95 -25.51 -9.05
N ALA A 375 17.69 -25.17 -9.29
CA ALA A 375 16.83 -24.58 -8.27
C ALA A 375 16.48 -25.59 -7.15
N VAL A 376 16.17 -26.83 -7.51
CA VAL A 376 15.91 -27.91 -6.55
C VAL A 376 17.19 -28.27 -5.78
N ASP A 377 18.33 -28.36 -6.45
CA ASP A 377 19.61 -28.65 -5.79
C ASP A 377 20.01 -27.54 -4.80
N ALA A 378 19.69 -26.29 -5.09
CA ALA A 378 19.94 -25.17 -4.19
C ALA A 378 19.13 -25.26 -2.89
N LEU A 379 17.94 -25.85 -2.92
CA LEU A 379 17.10 -26.06 -1.73
C LEU A 379 17.47 -27.33 -0.96
N ARG A 380 18.12 -28.30 -1.60
CA ARG A 380 18.52 -29.56 -0.98
C ARG A 380 19.53 -29.30 0.13
N ASN A 381 19.23 -29.75 1.33
CA ASN A 381 20.03 -29.51 2.54
C ASN A 381 20.21 -28.03 2.91
N ALA A 382 19.44 -27.09 2.31
CA ALA A 382 19.54 -25.68 2.59
C ALA A 382 18.92 -25.28 3.94
N ASN A 383 19.30 -24.11 4.43
CA ASN A 383 18.56 -23.43 5.47
C ASN A 383 17.34 -22.74 4.82
N CYS A 384 16.19 -23.39 4.94
CA CYS A 384 14.91 -22.90 4.40
C CYS A 384 14.11 -22.06 5.39
N TYR A 385 14.73 -21.57 6.46
CA TYR A 385 14.10 -20.72 7.47
C TYR A 385 14.73 -19.31 7.45
N GLU A 386 16.00 -19.17 7.76
CA GLU A 386 16.65 -17.86 7.88
C GLU A 386 16.91 -17.27 6.51
N GLY A 387 16.23 -16.15 6.19
CA GLY A 387 16.36 -15.45 4.91
C GLY A 387 15.54 -16.03 3.75
N TRP A 388 14.69 -17.02 4.02
CA TRP A 388 13.80 -17.66 3.03
C TRP A 388 12.35 -17.79 3.53
N GLU A 389 11.98 -17.09 4.60
CA GLU A 389 10.69 -17.22 5.27
C GLU A 389 9.51 -16.85 4.36
N THR A 390 9.68 -15.83 3.53
CA THR A 390 8.64 -15.37 2.59
C THR A 390 8.44 -16.38 1.47
N GLU A 391 9.53 -16.87 0.91
CA GLU A 391 9.56 -17.84 -0.17
C GLU A 391 9.06 -19.21 0.31
N LEU A 392 9.44 -19.61 1.53
CA LEU A 392 8.94 -20.83 2.19
C LEU A 392 7.41 -20.78 2.32
N ARG A 393 6.86 -19.65 2.76
CA ARG A 393 5.40 -19.50 2.88
C ARG A 393 4.70 -19.68 1.54
N TYR A 394 5.25 -19.11 0.47
CA TYR A 394 4.72 -19.31 -0.87
C TYR A 394 4.90 -20.76 -1.36
N PHE A 395 6.07 -21.37 -1.15
CA PHE A 395 6.34 -22.76 -1.49
C PHE A 395 5.34 -23.72 -0.82
N MET A 396 5.13 -23.55 0.49
CA MET A 396 4.19 -24.37 1.27
C MET A 396 2.73 -24.15 0.83
N PHE A 397 2.35 -22.92 0.49
CA PHE A 397 1.03 -22.64 -0.06
C PHE A 397 0.77 -23.40 -1.35
N ARG A 398 1.74 -23.42 -2.26
CA ARG A 398 1.64 -24.16 -3.51
C ARG A 398 1.64 -25.67 -3.29
N TYR A 399 2.37 -26.15 -2.28
CA TYR A 399 2.37 -27.56 -1.89
C TYR A 399 1.02 -27.97 -1.29
N GLU A 400 0.40 -27.14 -0.46
CA GLU A 400 -0.96 -27.35 0.04
C GLU A 400 -2.00 -27.46 -1.09
N GLU A 401 -1.93 -26.59 -2.09
CA GLU A 401 -2.79 -26.67 -3.30
C GLU A 401 -2.59 -28.00 -4.04
N HIS A 402 -1.35 -28.47 -4.11
CA HIS A 402 -1.03 -29.77 -4.72
C HIS A 402 -1.66 -30.92 -3.95
N LEU A 403 -1.51 -30.94 -2.64
CA LEU A 403 -2.11 -31.96 -1.77
C LEU A 403 -3.64 -31.97 -1.87
N ALA A 404 -4.27 -30.81 -1.86
CA ALA A 404 -5.72 -30.66 -2.04
C ALA A 404 -6.17 -31.26 -3.38
N LYS A 405 -5.44 -30.97 -4.46
CA LYS A 405 -5.73 -31.52 -5.80
C LYS A 405 -5.57 -33.04 -5.86
N GLN A 406 -4.51 -33.59 -5.25
CA GLN A 406 -4.30 -35.04 -5.17
C GLN A 406 -5.43 -35.74 -4.43
N GLN A 407 -5.88 -35.18 -3.33
CA GLN A 407 -6.96 -35.73 -2.50
C GLN A 407 -8.36 -35.38 -3.03
N LYS A 408 -8.48 -34.65 -4.15
CA LYS A 408 -9.74 -34.17 -4.74
C LYS A 408 -10.56 -33.32 -3.76
N LEU A 409 -9.89 -32.58 -2.87
CA LEU A 409 -10.50 -31.68 -1.91
C LEU A 409 -10.58 -30.26 -2.48
N ASN A 410 -11.61 -29.52 -2.06
CA ASN A 410 -11.65 -28.08 -2.32
C ASN A 410 -10.60 -27.38 -1.47
N PHE A 411 -9.75 -26.56 -2.08
CA PHE A 411 -8.77 -25.78 -1.35
C PHE A 411 -9.47 -24.76 -0.45
N SER A 412 -9.15 -24.76 0.84
CA SER A 412 -9.69 -23.81 1.82
C SER A 412 -8.67 -22.71 2.13
N ASN A 413 -9.06 -21.45 1.96
CA ASN A 413 -8.23 -20.29 2.28
C ASN A 413 -8.29 -19.86 3.75
N GLU A 414 -9.23 -20.36 4.55
CA GLU A 414 -9.50 -19.83 5.91
C GLU A 414 -8.27 -19.78 6.82
N GLN A 415 -7.46 -20.82 6.83
CA GLN A 415 -6.23 -20.84 7.63
C GLN A 415 -5.11 -20.04 6.97
N TRP A 416 -5.07 -20.06 5.64
CA TRP A 416 -4.09 -19.32 4.87
C TRP A 416 -4.26 -17.81 4.99
N GLU A 417 -5.48 -17.30 5.09
CA GLU A 417 -5.73 -15.88 5.38
C GLU A 417 -5.06 -15.46 6.69
N LYS A 418 -5.16 -16.27 7.74
CA LYS A 418 -4.49 -16.01 9.03
C LYS A 418 -2.97 -16.03 8.90
N ILE A 419 -2.43 -16.95 8.08
CA ILE A 419 -1.00 -17.07 7.81
C ILE A 419 -0.48 -15.88 6.99
N TRP A 420 -1.25 -15.40 6.01
CA TRP A 420 -0.86 -14.27 5.17
C TRP A 420 -0.92 -12.91 5.90
N MET A 421 -1.73 -12.78 6.95
CA MET A 421 -1.90 -11.52 7.71
C MET A 421 -0.72 -11.18 8.61
N VAL A 422 0.17 -12.11 8.90
CA VAL A 422 1.27 -11.93 9.85
C VAL A 422 2.63 -11.98 9.17
N SER A 423 3.67 -11.62 9.92
CA SER A 423 5.06 -11.84 9.48
C SER A 423 5.30 -13.31 9.17
N PRO A 424 6.03 -13.65 8.09
CA PRO A 424 6.27 -15.06 7.72
C PRO A 424 6.79 -15.92 8.86
N SER A 425 7.74 -15.43 9.65
CA SER A 425 8.34 -16.14 10.78
C SER A 425 7.35 -16.52 11.89
N GLU A 426 6.24 -15.78 12.03
CA GLU A 426 5.22 -16.06 13.06
C GLU A 426 4.38 -17.31 12.75
N SER A 427 4.33 -17.71 11.50
CA SER A 427 3.57 -18.88 11.02
C SER A 427 4.42 -20.11 10.71
N ILE A 428 5.76 -19.99 10.72
CA ILE A 428 6.66 -21.10 10.44
C ILE A 428 6.92 -21.89 11.73
N GLU A 429 6.59 -23.16 11.68
CA GLU A 429 6.76 -24.13 12.78
C GLU A 429 7.85 -25.15 12.45
N HIS A 430 8.71 -25.45 13.43
CA HIS A 430 9.68 -26.53 13.37
C HIS A 430 9.08 -27.82 13.99
N VAL A 431 8.83 -28.82 13.19
CA VAL A 431 8.26 -30.10 13.66
C VAL A 431 9.15 -30.69 14.74
N TRP A 432 10.45 -30.84 14.48
CA TRP A 432 11.45 -31.05 15.52
C TRP A 432 11.89 -29.69 16.03
N ALA A 433 11.54 -29.41 17.28
CA ALA A 433 11.70 -28.05 17.86
C ALA A 433 13.11 -27.49 17.67
N LYS A 434 13.19 -26.18 17.35
CA LYS A 434 14.44 -25.48 17.07
C LYS A 434 15.50 -25.64 18.14
N SER A 435 15.11 -25.72 19.42
CA SER A 435 15.98 -25.90 20.57
C SER A 435 16.57 -27.30 20.67
N ARG A 436 15.87 -28.34 20.14
CA ARG A 436 16.21 -29.75 20.28
C ARG A 436 16.78 -30.38 19.02
N ALA A 437 16.43 -29.83 17.84
CA ALA A 437 16.89 -30.39 16.58
C ALA A 437 18.40 -30.20 16.36
N PRO A 438 19.11 -31.21 15.81
CA PRO A 438 20.49 -31.01 15.39
C PRO A 438 20.61 -29.86 14.40
N VAL A 439 21.69 -29.10 14.50
CA VAL A 439 21.90 -27.87 13.67
C VAL A 439 21.68 -28.13 12.18
N LYS A 440 22.16 -29.26 11.66
CA LYS A 440 22.03 -29.63 10.23
C LYS A 440 20.61 -29.98 9.80
N GLN A 441 19.71 -30.34 10.69
CA GLN A 441 18.33 -30.73 10.42
C GLN A 441 17.33 -29.62 10.76
N ARG A 442 17.71 -28.70 11.63
CA ARG A 442 16.83 -27.72 12.25
C ARG A 442 16.01 -26.93 11.23
N HIS A 443 16.67 -26.38 10.23
CA HIS A 443 16.08 -25.45 9.25
C HIS A 443 15.90 -26.07 7.86
N ARG A 444 16.01 -27.38 7.74
CA ARG A 444 15.75 -28.07 6.48
C ARG A 444 14.26 -27.99 6.12
N LEU A 445 13.98 -27.92 4.82
CA LEU A 445 12.62 -27.86 4.28
C LEU A 445 11.71 -28.93 4.87
N GLY A 446 12.20 -30.15 4.97
CA GLY A 446 11.46 -31.29 5.53
C GLY A 446 11.08 -31.15 7.01
N ASN A 447 11.78 -30.33 7.79
CA ASN A 447 11.47 -30.07 9.21
C ASN A 447 10.50 -28.87 9.43
N LEU A 448 10.09 -28.20 8.37
CA LEU A 448 9.28 -26.98 8.47
C LEU A 448 7.84 -27.25 8.02
N VAL A 449 6.90 -26.58 8.68
CA VAL A 449 5.47 -26.59 8.33
C VAL A 449 4.88 -25.23 8.67
N LEU A 450 3.78 -24.86 8.03
CA LEU A 450 3.08 -23.61 8.35
C LEU A 450 1.86 -23.88 9.22
N LEU A 451 1.70 -23.03 10.23
CA LEU A 451 0.57 -23.07 11.16
C LEU A 451 -0.01 -21.65 11.34
N PRO A 452 -1.30 -21.54 11.70
CA PRO A 452 -1.84 -20.28 12.16
C PRO A 452 -1.06 -19.74 13.36
N PRO A 453 -0.76 -18.41 13.45
CA PRO A 453 0.20 -17.85 14.41
C PRO A 453 -0.10 -18.17 15.86
N LYS A 454 -1.39 -18.12 16.26
CA LYS A 454 -1.82 -18.44 17.64
C LYS A 454 -1.51 -19.88 18.05
N LEU A 455 -1.52 -20.79 17.10
CA LEU A 455 -1.19 -22.20 17.35
C LEU A 455 0.32 -22.36 17.40
N ASN A 456 1.04 -21.79 16.45
CA ASN A 456 2.49 -21.82 16.40
C ASN A 456 3.11 -21.36 17.72
N SER A 457 2.65 -20.23 18.25
CA SER A 457 3.14 -19.69 19.53
C SER A 457 2.86 -20.58 20.76
N LYS A 458 1.91 -21.51 20.68
CA LYS A 458 1.57 -22.42 21.79
C LYS A 458 2.43 -23.69 21.82
N LEU A 459 2.85 -24.17 20.65
CA LEU A 459 3.50 -25.46 20.52
C LEU A 459 4.99 -25.43 20.86
N GLN A 460 5.64 -24.31 20.66
CA GLN A 460 7.05 -24.07 20.99
C GLN A 460 7.98 -25.31 20.94
N ASP A 461 8.45 -25.74 22.09
CA ASP A 461 9.41 -26.84 22.25
C ASP A 461 8.78 -28.23 22.51
N ASP A 462 7.47 -28.37 22.29
CA ASP A 462 6.80 -29.66 22.48
C ASP A 462 7.41 -30.79 21.62
N ASP A 463 7.25 -32.01 22.08
CA ASP A 463 7.69 -33.18 21.30
C ASP A 463 6.82 -33.32 20.03
N PRO A 464 7.37 -33.74 18.88
CA PRO A 464 6.60 -33.97 17.66
C PRO A 464 5.34 -34.81 17.85
N LYS A 465 5.35 -35.78 18.76
CA LYS A 465 4.18 -36.62 19.09
C LYS A 465 3.06 -35.80 19.71
N ASP A 466 3.40 -34.88 20.59
CA ASP A 466 2.42 -34.02 21.28
C ASP A 466 1.84 -32.97 20.33
N LYS A 467 2.63 -32.49 19.36
CA LYS A 467 2.21 -31.56 18.31
C LYS A 467 1.24 -32.18 17.29
N ALA A 468 1.30 -33.48 17.04
CA ALA A 468 0.58 -34.16 15.96
C ALA A 468 -0.96 -33.93 16.02
N GLU A 469 -1.54 -33.96 17.24
CA GLU A 469 -2.98 -33.72 17.41
C GLU A 469 -3.37 -32.26 17.05
N ALA A 470 -2.53 -31.30 17.44
CA ALA A 470 -2.74 -29.89 17.12
C ALA A 470 -2.61 -29.63 15.62
N TYR A 471 -1.65 -30.26 14.95
CA TYR A 471 -1.48 -30.17 13.50
C TYR A 471 -2.73 -30.63 12.75
N ARG A 472 -3.27 -31.78 13.12
CA ARG A 472 -4.49 -32.32 12.49
C ARG A 472 -5.70 -31.41 12.66
N LYS A 473 -5.85 -30.76 13.82
CA LYS A 473 -6.95 -29.82 14.11
C LYS A 473 -6.90 -28.53 13.28
N THR A 474 -5.77 -28.21 12.63
CA THR A 474 -5.69 -27.03 11.75
C THR A 474 -6.51 -27.20 10.48
N GLY A 475 -6.71 -28.43 10.00
CA GLY A 475 -7.26 -28.71 8.69
C GLY A 475 -6.30 -28.44 7.52
N LEU A 476 -5.07 -27.96 7.79
CA LEU A 476 -4.02 -27.81 6.78
C LEU A 476 -3.47 -29.18 6.38
N LEU A 477 -3.45 -29.48 5.09
CA LEU A 477 -2.98 -30.78 4.58
C LEU A 477 -1.49 -30.98 4.79
N ILE A 478 -0.69 -29.93 4.66
CA ILE A 478 0.77 -29.96 4.94
C ILE A 478 1.08 -30.29 6.41
N ALA A 479 0.24 -29.87 7.34
CA ALA A 479 0.37 -30.21 8.75
C ALA A 479 -0.23 -31.59 9.05
N GLY A 480 -1.33 -31.93 8.38
CA GLY A 480 -1.98 -33.23 8.44
C GLY A 480 -1.07 -34.39 8.01
N GLU A 481 -0.34 -34.21 6.90
CA GLU A 481 0.66 -35.16 6.40
C GLU A 481 1.71 -35.52 7.49
N VAL A 482 2.24 -34.52 8.16
CA VAL A 482 3.19 -34.68 9.27
C VAL A 482 2.53 -35.40 10.45
N ALA A 483 1.30 -35.00 10.80
CA ALA A 483 0.57 -35.63 11.90
C ALA A 483 0.26 -37.11 11.64
N ASP A 484 -0.09 -37.46 10.40
CA ASP A 484 -0.39 -38.83 10.00
C ASP A 484 0.86 -39.69 10.03
N PHE A 485 2.00 -39.18 9.55
CA PHE A 485 3.28 -39.85 9.63
C PHE A 485 3.67 -40.19 11.08
N ILE A 486 3.55 -39.22 11.98
CA ILE A 486 3.87 -39.41 13.41
C ILE A 486 2.90 -40.41 14.08
N LYS A 487 1.58 -40.29 13.80
CA LYS A 487 0.56 -41.19 14.39
C LYS A 487 0.65 -42.63 13.90
N ALA A 488 1.23 -42.86 12.73
CA ALA A 488 1.53 -44.22 12.25
C ALA A 488 2.65 -44.92 13.04
N GLY A 489 3.13 -44.30 14.12
CA GLY A 489 4.19 -44.85 14.98
C GLY A 489 5.60 -44.53 14.52
N ASN A 490 5.75 -43.68 13.48
CA ASN A 490 7.04 -43.26 12.98
C ASN A 490 7.64 -42.14 13.85
N GLY A 491 8.92 -42.30 14.22
CA GLY A 491 9.63 -41.23 14.91
C GLY A 491 10.01 -40.09 13.97
N TRP A 492 9.84 -38.83 14.43
CA TRP A 492 10.33 -37.69 13.69
C TRP A 492 11.83 -37.50 13.93
N ASN A 493 12.64 -37.89 12.97
CA ASN A 493 14.09 -37.92 13.05
C ASN A 493 14.74 -37.48 11.74
N LYS A 494 16.06 -37.57 11.66
CA LYS A 494 16.83 -37.19 10.47
C LYS A 494 16.27 -37.81 9.18
N THR A 495 16.02 -39.12 9.19
CA THR A 495 15.53 -39.86 8.02
C THR A 495 14.14 -39.37 7.59
N ALA A 496 13.24 -39.13 8.55
CA ALA A 496 11.92 -38.61 8.28
C ALA A 496 11.98 -37.23 7.63
N ILE A 497 12.83 -36.35 8.15
CA ILE A 497 13.04 -34.98 7.58
C ILE A 497 13.59 -35.07 6.16
N GLU A 498 14.60 -35.90 5.92
CA GLU A 498 15.23 -36.07 4.61
C GLU A 498 14.25 -36.70 3.60
N SER A 499 13.49 -37.70 3.99
CA SER A 499 12.47 -38.29 3.12
C SER A 499 11.36 -37.31 2.74
N ARG A 500 10.87 -36.51 3.68
CA ARG A 500 9.86 -35.52 3.40
C ARG A 500 10.43 -34.40 2.51
N GLU A 501 11.65 -33.93 2.76
CA GLU A 501 12.33 -32.94 1.93
C GLU A 501 12.44 -33.43 0.49
N GLU A 502 12.91 -34.67 0.25
CA GLU A 502 13.00 -35.21 -1.11
C GLU A 502 11.63 -35.29 -1.79
N ALA A 503 10.59 -35.74 -1.10
CA ALA A 503 9.24 -35.80 -1.66
C ALA A 503 8.72 -34.37 -2.09
N MET A 504 9.01 -33.36 -1.27
CA MET A 504 8.66 -31.97 -1.59
C MET A 504 9.50 -31.42 -2.75
N LEU A 505 10.78 -31.77 -2.83
CA LEU A 505 11.67 -31.37 -3.92
C LEU A 505 11.32 -32.07 -5.25
N ASP A 506 10.95 -33.33 -5.22
CA ASP A 506 10.43 -34.08 -6.37
C ASP A 506 9.13 -33.49 -6.90
N TRP A 507 8.26 -33.04 -6.01
CA TRP A 507 7.08 -32.30 -6.41
C TRP A 507 7.45 -30.95 -7.02
N ALA A 508 8.34 -30.20 -6.38
CA ALA A 508 8.80 -28.88 -6.83
C ALA A 508 9.44 -28.96 -8.23
N ALA A 509 10.21 -30.03 -8.50
CA ALA A 509 10.80 -30.29 -9.81
C ALA A 509 9.75 -30.41 -10.92
N ARG A 510 8.57 -30.96 -10.62
CA ARG A 510 7.44 -31.03 -11.57
C ARG A 510 6.64 -29.75 -11.63
N GLU A 511 6.42 -29.09 -10.49
CA GLU A 511 5.57 -27.91 -10.40
C GLU A 511 6.19 -26.70 -11.12
N TRP A 512 7.48 -26.46 -10.95
CA TRP A 512 8.17 -25.31 -11.52
C TRP A 512 9.03 -25.64 -12.76
N ALA A 513 8.87 -26.81 -13.35
CA ALA A 513 9.42 -27.12 -14.67
C ALA A 513 8.80 -26.23 -15.77
N ASP A 514 9.52 -26.12 -16.90
CA ASP A 514 9.09 -25.33 -18.07
C ASP A 514 7.90 -25.94 -18.81
#